data_6149e09b5a0f276608ea9e2fee5de317
#
_entry.id   6149e09b5a0f276608ea9e2fee5de317
#
_cell.length_a   1.000
_cell.length_b   1.000
_cell.length_c   1.000
_cell.angle_alpha   90.00
_cell.angle_beta   90.00
_cell.angle_gamma   90.00
#
_symmetry.space_group_name_H-M   'P 1'
#
loop_
_entity.id
_entity.type
_entity.pdbx_description
1 polymer ?
#
loop_
_entity_poly.entity_id
_entity_poly.type
_entity_poly.pdbx_seq_one_letter_code
_entity_poly.pdbx_strand_id
1 'polypeptide(L)'
;MSPRPRARRDAPPASVSAGLGTRISLGGAPGXHALEVLDAVARIPPGRVMTYGDVAEYVGAGSGRTVGAVLSRFGDEVPWHRVIRATGEPNPAAPVEALRRLVADRTPLRPGGDQVDLAAARWDGSPA
;
A
#
# COMPACT_ATOMS: atom_id res chain seq x y z
N MET A 1 5.03 14.63 0.88
CA MET A 1 4.50 14.82 0.57
C MET A 1 4.31 14.08 0.95
N SER A 2 4.45 14.23 0.80
CA SER A 2 4.09 14.26 0.79
C SER A 2 4.50 13.67 1.24
N PRO A 3 4.76 13.87 1.23
CA PRO A 3 4.56 13.95 1.52
C PRO A 3 5.03 13.71 1.85
N ARG A 4 5.11 13.90 1.76
CA ARG A 4 4.89 14.29 1.83
C ARG A 4 5.23 14.01 2.02
N PRO A 5 5.48 13.79 1.95
CA PRO A 5 5.16 13.91 2.11
C PRO A 5 5.46 13.79 2.18
N ARG A 6 5.30 13.91 1.78
CA ARG A 6 4.90 14.28 1.56
C ARG A 6 5.08 14.32 1.59
N ALA A 7 5.54 14.10 1.67
CA ALA A 7 5.07 14.36 1.61
C ALA A 7 5.43 14.63 1.72
N ARG A 8 5.13 14.70 1.13
CA ARG A 8 4.79 15.23 0.87
C ARG A 8 4.92 15.47 0.69
N ARG A 9 5.00 15.43 0.63
CA ARG A 9 4.44 15.94 0.16
C ARG A 9 4.42 16.32 0.12
N ASP A 10 4.57 16.09 0.09
CA ASP A 10 3.87 16.66 -0.25
C ASP A 10 4.17 16.98 -0.20
N ALA A 11 4.62 17.23 0.15
CA ALA A 11 4.10 17.65 -0.11
C ALA A 11 4.50 17.93 -0.01
N PRO A 12 4.52 17.84 -0.36
CA PRO A 12 4.22 18.26 -0.57
C PRO A 12 4.71 18.36 -0.58
N PRO A 13 4.68 18.76 -0.64
CA PRO A 13 4.32 18.95 -0.96
C PRO A 13 4.69 19.01 -1.25
N ALA A 14 4.88 19.65 -1.20
CA ALA A 14 4.29 19.62 -1.81
C ALA A 14 4.57 19.68 -2.19
N SER A 15 4.88 20.02 -2.08
CA SER A 15 4.31 19.96 -2.65
C SER A 15 4.46 20.02 -3.16
N VAL A 16 4.59 20.41 -3.25
CA VAL A 16 3.86 20.36 -3.90
C VAL A 16 4.02 20.48 -4.31
N SER A 17 4.20 20.92 -4.47
CA SER A 17 3.50 20.92 -5.04
C SER A 17 3.62 21.01 -5.58
N ALA A 18 3.88 21.51 -5.81
CA ALA A 18 3.25 21.50 -6.46
C ALA A 18 3.15 21.63 -7.01
N GLY A 19 3.33 21.92 -7.05
CA GLY A 19 2.64 21.95 -7.57
C GLY A 19 2.45 21.98 -8.03
N LEU A 20 2.48 22.42 -8.04
CA LEU A 20 1.69 22.33 -8.55
C LEU A 20 1.39 22.28 -9.16
N GLY A 21 1.25 22.36 -9.28
CA GLY A 21 0.59 22.30 -9.81
C GLY A 21 0.30 22.04 -10.56
N THR A 22 0.38 21.99 -10.62
CA THR A 22 0.14 21.65 -11.38
C THR A 22 -0.05 21.05 -12.00
N ARG A 23 -0.18 20.84 -12.13
CA ARG A 23 -0.55 20.11 -12.71
C ARG A 23 -1.36 19.69 -13.09
N ILE A 24 -1.67 19.83 -13.36
CA ILE A 24 -2.47 19.35 -13.73
C ILE A 24 -2.92 18.42 -13.92
N SER A 25 -3.23 18.12 -13.79
CA SER A 25 -3.53 17.15 -13.85
C SER A 25 -4.20 16.29 -13.94
N LEU A 26 -4.39 16.18 -14.37
CA LEU A 26 -4.85 15.18 -14.76
C LEU A 26 -4.70 14.13 -13.84
N GLY A 27 -5.37 13.66 -13.27
CA GLY A 27 -5.19 12.67 -12.39
C GLY A 27 -4.30 13.04 -11.27
N GLY A 28 -3.80 14.13 -11.27
CA GLY A 28 -2.91 14.72 -10.37
C GLY A 28 -2.72 14.11 -9.00
N ALA A 29 -2.83 14.89 -7.96
CA ALA A 29 -2.55 14.45 -6.60
C ALA A 29 -3.63 13.53 -6.06
N PRO A 30 -3.30 12.62 -5.13
CA PRO A 30 -4.32 11.77 -4.51
C PRO A 30 -5.27 12.58 -3.61
N GLY A 31 -6.51 12.20 -3.58
CA GLY A 31 -7.50 12.76 -2.69
C GLY A 31 -7.38 12.19 -1.27
N UNK A 32 -8.26 12.40 -0.48
CA UNK A 32 -8.22 12.10 0.77
C UNK A 32 -8.12 10.75 1.08
N HIS A 33 -9.16 10.13 0.49
CA HIS A 33 -9.22 8.69 0.70
C HIS A 33 -7.90 8.04 0.30
N ALA A 34 -7.38 8.44 -0.85
CA ALA A 34 -6.13 7.85 -1.32
C ALA A 34 -4.99 8.13 -0.35
N LEU A 35 -4.91 9.32 0.19
CA LEU A 35 -3.85 9.63 1.16
C LEU A 35 -3.98 8.77 2.40
N GLU A 36 -5.20 8.52 2.86
CA GLU A 36 -5.41 7.65 4.02
C GLU A 36 -4.98 6.22 3.74
N VAL A 37 -5.29 5.73 2.53
CA VAL A 37 -4.87 4.39 2.13
C VAL A 37 -3.34 4.31 2.09
N LEU A 38 -2.71 5.28 1.46
CA LEU A 38 -1.25 5.26 1.34
C LEU A 38 -0.59 5.34 2.71
N ASP A 39 -1.12 6.15 3.60
CA ASP A 39 -0.59 6.24 4.96
C ASP A 39 -0.73 4.91 5.70
N ALA A 40 -1.87 4.26 5.54
CA ALA A 40 -2.08 2.95 6.19
C ALA A 40 -1.08 1.93 5.67
N VAL A 41 -0.90 1.87 4.36
CA VAL A 41 0.03 0.90 3.76
C VAL A 41 1.46 1.18 4.21
N ALA A 42 1.82 2.46 4.31
CA ALA A 42 3.16 2.83 4.76
C ALA A 42 3.46 2.34 6.18
N ARG A 43 2.43 2.08 6.97
CA ARG A 43 2.62 1.63 8.36
C ARG A 43 2.80 0.13 8.49
N ILE A 44 2.49 -0.64 7.45
CA ILE A 44 2.62 -2.10 7.54
C ILE A 44 4.10 -2.46 7.70
N PRO A 45 4.48 -3.14 8.79
CA PRO A 45 5.91 -3.40 9.00
C PRO A 45 6.43 -4.51 8.09
N PRO A 46 7.74 -4.55 7.87
CA PRO A 46 8.33 -5.66 7.10
C PRO A 46 8.00 -7.01 7.74
N GLY A 47 7.66 -7.98 6.92
CA GLY A 47 7.31 -9.31 7.39
C GLY A 47 5.86 -9.48 7.74
N ARG A 48 5.09 -8.39 7.68
CA ARG A 48 3.66 -8.43 7.94
C ARG A 48 2.91 -7.98 6.70
N VAL A 49 1.65 -8.36 6.61
CA VAL A 49 0.83 -8.01 5.44
C VAL A 49 -0.58 -7.66 5.87
N MET A 50 -1.28 -6.95 4.99
CA MET A 50 -2.73 -6.77 5.07
C MET A 50 -3.32 -7.21 3.74
N THR A 51 -4.55 -7.71 3.78
CA THR A 51 -5.29 -7.88 2.52
C THR A 51 -5.80 -6.53 2.06
N TYR A 52 -6.21 -6.45 0.80
CA TYR A 52 -6.82 -5.22 0.29
C TYR A 52 -8.03 -4.83 1.14
N GLY A 53 -8.85 -5.82 1.52
CA GLY A 53 -9.99 -5.55 2.39
C GLY A 53 -9.60 -5.09 3.78
N ASP A 54 -8.51 -5.65 4.31
CA ASP A 54 -8.00 -5.23 5.62
C ASP A 54 -7.61 -3.76 5.62
N VAL A 55 -6.98 -3.30 4.53
CA VAL A 55 -6.60 -1.89 4.43
C VAL A 55 -7.84 -1.00 4.43
N ALA A 56 -8.86 -1.38 3.66
CA ALA A 56 -10.11 -0.61 3.63
C ALA A 56 -10.74 -0.55 5.01
N GLU A 57 -10.74 -1.66 5.73
CA GLU A 57 -11.29 -1.72 7.07
C GLU A 57 -10.50 -0.84 8.04
N TYR A 58 -9.19 -0.89 7.94
CA TYR A 58 -8.31 -0.10 8.79
C TYR A 58 -8.54 1.41 8.57
N VAL A 59 -8.69 1.79 7.30
CA VAL A 59 -8.97 3.19 6.95
C VAL A 59 -10.39 3.59 7.36
N GLY A 60 -11.31 2.63 7.35
CA GLY A 60 -12.71 2.88 7.71
C GLY A 60 -13.56 3.34 6.55
N ALA A 61 -13.10 3.15 5.32
CA ALA A 61 -13.85 3.59 4.14
C ALA A 61 -13.37 2.83 2.91
N GLY A 62 -14.24 2.70 1.94
CA GLY A 62 -13.91 2.07 0.68
C GLY A 62 -13.97 0.57 0.77
N SER A 63 -13.30 -0.07 -0.14
CA SER A 63 -13.31 -1.53 -0.28
C SER A 63 -11.93 -1.98 -0.74
N GLY A 64 -11.73 -3.29 -0.80
CA GLY A 64 -10.50 -3.81 -1.38
C GLY A 64 -10.28 -3.30 -2.80
N ARG A 65 -11.34 -3.16 -3.56
CA ARG A 65 -11.24 -2.66 -4.92
C ARG A 65 -10.70 -1.23 -4.95
N THR A 66 -11.21 -0.35 -4.07
CA THR A 66 -10.73 1.03 -4.06
C THR A 66 -9.29 1.11 -3.57
N VAL A 67 -8.91 0.26 -2.63
CA VAL A 67 -7.51 0.19 -2.20
C VAL A 67 -6.63 -0.22 -3.37
N GLY A 68 -7.05 -1.22 -4.12
CA GLY A 68 -6.30 -1.65 -5.30
C GLY A 68 -6.11 -0.53 -6.31
N ALA A 69 -7.17 0.24 -6.55
CA ALA A 69 -7.09 1.36 -7.48
C ALA A 69 -6.10 2.42 -7.00
N VAL A 70 -6.11 2.72 -5.70
CA VAL A 70 -5.18 3.69 -5.13
C VAL A 70 -3.74 3.21 -5.31
N LEU A 71 -3.47 1.95 -5.00
CA LEU A 71 -2.11 1.43 -5.09
C LEU A 71 -1.63 1.37 -6.54
N SER A 72 -2.54 1.02 -7.45
CA SER A 72 -2.20 0.99 -8.87
C SER A 72 -1.75 2.35 -9.36
N ARG A 73 -2.36 3.40 -8.83
CA ARG A 73 -2.12 4.73 -9.34
C ARG A 73 -1.03 5.47 -8.58
N PHE A 74 -0.96 5.29 -7.26
CA PHE A 74 -0.10 6.09 -6.40
C PHE A 74 0.84 5.28 -5.54
N GLY A 75 0.90 3.97 -5.71
CA GLY A 75 1.55 3.08 -4.73
C GLY A 75 3.06 2.99 -4.78
N ASP A 76 3.71 3.65 -5.72
CA ASP A 76 5.15 3.43 -5.95
C ASP A 76 6.02 3.72 -4.73
N GLU A 77 5.58 4.62 -3.87
CA GLU A 77 6.41 5.08 -2.76
C GLU A 77 6.12 4.42 -1.43
N VAL A 78 5.15 3.52 -1.41
CA VAL A 78 4.80 2.80 -0.19
C VAL A 78 5.07 1.31 -0.40
N PRO A 79 5.13 0.51 0.67
CA PRO A 79 5.39 -0.91 0.51
C PRO A 79 4.15 -1.65 0.00
N TRP A 80 3.79 -1.39 -1.25
CA TRP A 80 2.60 -1.95 -1.89
C TRP A 80 2.60 -3.47 -1.87
N HIS A 81 3.78 -4.09 -1.87
CA HIS A 81 3.88 -5.55 -1.87
C HIS A 81 3.35 -6.18 -0.58
N ARG A 82 3.21 -5.38 0.49
CA ARG A 82 2.68 -5.88 1.76
C ARG A 82 1.15 -5.88 1.78
N VAL A 83 0.52 -5.50 0.66
CA VAL A 83 -0.93 -5.62 0.50
C VAL A 83 -1.17 -6.75 -0.47
N ILE A 84 -1.94 -7.75 -0.03
CA ILE A 84 -2.06 -9.02 -0.76
C ILE A 84 -3.53 -9.39 -0.90
N ARG A 85 -3.79 -10.39 -1.71
CA ARG A 85 -5.13 -10.92 -1.88
C ARG A 85 -5.52 -11.75 -0.65
N ALA A 86 -6.83 -11.88 -0.45
CA ALA A 86 -7.36 -12.67 0.68
C ALA A 86 -6.94 -14.13 0.61
N THR A 87 -6.58 -14.60 -0.57
CA THR A 87 -6.06 -15.96 -0.75
C THR A 87 -4.62 -16.13 -0.28
N GLY A 88 -3.94 -15.04 0.00
CA GLY A 88 -2.49 -15.07 0.28
C GLY A 88 -1.64 -14.81 -0.95
N GLU A 89 -2.27 -14.67 -2.11
CA GLU A 89 -1.52 -14.43 -3.36
C GLU A 89 -1.01 -13.00 -3.38
N PRO A 90 0.18 -12.79 -3.94
CA PRO A 90 0.72 -11.43 -4.04
C PRO A 90 -0.06 -10.57 -5.01
N ASN A 91 0.26 -9.29 -5.01
CA ASN A 91 -0.36 -8.29 -5.87
C ASN A 91 -0.40 -8.80 -7.31
N PRO A 92 -1.59 -8.94 -7.91
CA PRO A 92 -1.69 -9.52 -9.25
C PRO A 92 -1.10 -8.65 -10.36
N ALA A 93 -0.91 -7.37 -10.12
CA ALA A 93 -0.33 -6.51 -11.15
C ALA A 93 1.17 -6.76 -11.32
N ALA A 94 1.85 -7.23 -10.28
CA ALA A 94 3.28 -7.50 -10.34
C ALA A 94 3.63 -8.63 -9.39
N PRO A 95 3.13 -9.84 -9.66
CA PRO A 95 3.25 -10.90 -8.66
C PRO A 95 4.68 -11.36 -8.41
N VAL A 96 5.51 -11.40 -9.43
CA VAL A 96 6.89 -11.85 -9.24
C VAL A 96 7.68 -10.86 -8.40
N GLU A 97 7.56 -9.58 -8.72
CA GLU A 97 8.26 -8.56 -7.94
C GLU A 97 7.73 -8.49 -6.53
N ALA A 98 6.41 -8.60 -6.37
CA ALA A 98 5.81 -8.58 -5.04
C ALA A 98 6.33 -9.73 -4.19
N LEU A 99 6.37 -10.92 -4.77
CA LEU A 99 6.86 -12.08 -4.02
C LEU A 99 8.33 -11.91 -3.65
N ARG A 100 9.13 -11.40 -4.56
CA ARG A 100 10.54 -11.15 -4.29
C ARG A 100 10.71 -10.23 -3.08
N ARG A 101 9.90 -9.19 -3.02
CA ARG A 101 9.97 -8.23 -1.90
C ARG A 101 9.46 -8.83 -0.61
N LEU A 102 8.41 -9.67 -0.70
CA LEU A 102 7.91 -10.35 0.49
C LEU A 102 8.96 -11.30 1.07
N VAL A 103 9.66 -12.01 0.20
CA VAL A 103 10.75 -12.89 0.64
C VAL A 103 11.86 -12.06 1.32
N ALA A 104 12.20 -10.94 0.73
CA ALA A 104 13.23 -10.07 1.31
C ALA A 104 12.82 -9.54 2.68
N ASP A 105 11.52 -9.33 2.90
CA ASP A 105 10.99 -8.91 4.20
C ASP A 105 10.94 -10.07 5.20
N ARG A 106 11.20 -11.30 4.76
CA ARG A 106 11.07 -12.52 5.57
C ARG A 106 9.63 -12.78 5.98
N THR A 107 8.71 -12.46 5.10
CA THR A 107 7.29 -12.69 5.34
C THR A 107 7.02 -14.19 5.41
N PRO A 108 6.28 -14.69 6.42
CA PRO A 108 5.92 -16.11 6.44
C PRO A 108 5.13 -16.52 5.21
N LEU A 109 5.60 -17.57 4.54
CA LEU A 109 4.96 -18.08 3.33
C LEU A 109 4.44 -19.49 3.59
N ARG A 110 3.42 -19.87 2.84
CA ARG A 110 2.90 -21.23 2.88
C ARG A 110 3.89 -22.18 2.21
N PRO A 111 3.79 -23.48 2.50
CA PRO A 111 4.61 -24.45 1.78
C PRO A 111 4.43 -24.27 0.27
N GLY A 112 5.51 -24.32 -0.46
CA GLY A 112 5.51 -24.01 -1.89
C GLY A 112 6.07 -22.63 -2.17
N GLY A 113 5.93 -21.70 -1.22
CA GLY A 113 6.64 -20.43 -1.28
C GLY A 113 6.04 -19.37 -2.21
N ASP A 114 4.83 -19.57 -2.71
CA ASP A 114 4.23 -18.60 -3.63
C ASP A 114 2.98 -17.92 -3.09
N GLN A 115 2.60 -18.23 -1.84
CA GLN A 115 1.50 -17.55 -1.17
C GLN A 115 1.89 -17.24 0.26
N VAL A 116 1.39 -16.13 0.75
CA VAL A 116 1.66 -15.71 2.12
C VAL A 116 0.82 -16.54 3.08
N ASP A 117 1.43 -16.93 4.20
CA ASP A 117 0.71 -17.55 5.31
C ASP A 117 0.02 -16.44 6.09
N LEU A 118 -1.23 -16.16 5.76
CA LEU A 118 -1.97 -15.06 6.38
C LEU A 118 -2.10 -15.21 7.87
N ALA A 119 -2.31 -16.43 8.36
CA ALA A 119 -2.45 -16.63 9.80
C ALA A 119 -1.21 -16.16 10.55
N ALA A 120 -0.03 -16.36 9.96
CA ALA A 120 1.22 -15.99 10.60
C ALA A 120 1.63 -14.53 10.32
N ALA A 121 1.26 -13.99 9.16
CA ALA A 121 1.80 -12.71 8.70
C ALA A 121 0.85 -11.54 8.82
N ARG A 122 -0.44 -11.79 9.04
CA ARG A 122 -1.43 -10.72 9.00
C ARG A 122 -1.19 -9.70 10.09
N TRP A 123 -1.14 -8.43 9.69
CA TRP A 123 -0.96 -7.32 10.62
C TRP A 123 -2.33 -6.82 11.05
N ASP A 124 -2.49 -6.59 12.34
CA ASP A 124 -3.77 -6.15 12.88
C ASP A 124 -3.89 -4.62 12.99
N GLY A 125 -2.86 -3.90 12.54
CA GLY A 125 -2.88 -2.44 12.59
C GLY A 125 -2.33 -1.84 13.87
N SER A 126 -1.94 -2.67 14.82
CA SER A 126 -1.46 -2.15 16.09
C SER A 126 -0.01 -1.66 15.96
N PRO A 127 0.39 -0.69 16.79
CA PRO A 127 1.78 -0.24 16.76
C PRO A 127 2.74 -1.36 17.14
N ALA A 128 3.92 -1.36 16.54
CA ALA A 128 4.94 -2.36 16.82
C ALA A 128 5.47 -2.25 18.23
#